data_034d860ed24300cbd40500e474cf0f65
#
_entry.id   034d860ed24300cbd40500e474cf0f65
#
_cell.length_a   1.000
_cell.length_b   1.000
_cell.length_c   1.000
_cell.angle_alpha   90.00
_cell.angle_beta   90.00
_cell.angle_gamma   90.00
#
_symmetry.space_group_name_H-M   'P 1'
#
loop_
_entity.id
_entity.type
_entity.pdbx_description
1 polymer ?
#
loop_
_entity_poly.entity_id
_entity_poly.type
_entity_poly.pdbx_seq_one_letter_code
_entity_poly.pdbx_strand_id
1 'polypeptide(L)'
;MREYQVSELMGNEVLAKNVCLENGKVILEAGTVLKACYKEALTALNIRTVFVNDPFEKYEKANFYFDKNMFLKFENDLREILSHHIYRKGNSLRKLESLGKDIVTVFEKTKEKRALDVWNRTPDLYEHTMFITIMVMILGKEYGFSRKRMEDAVMGCLLHDLGYQYLNVDYRKCSYQLMNQEEIHGMKKHTILGYTALQEEEWVPEISKMMVLSHHERLDGSGYPLKQKNSQKECRMIQICDAFGCAVSGVESTRKSVYQAFEIISDHQKFENRMEKILKRKIGIYPAGTFVRTENGKNAVVISQTENSQAPVVLYTGELEQSKIVTENLNTKEAPKIITSV
;
A
#
# COMPACT_ATOMS: atom_id res chain seq x y z
N MET A 1 15.74 -1.77 12.03
CA MET A 1 14.58 -1.43 12.89
C MET A 1 13.32 -1.58 12.04
N ARG A 2 12.44 -2.48 12.43
CA ARG A 2 11.22 -2.81 11.67
C ARG A 2 9.99 -2.57 12.53
N GLU A 3 8.91 -2.08 11.92
CA GLU A 3 7.60 -2.01 12.55
C GLU A 3 6.91 -3.38 12.45
N TYR A 4 6.46 -3.88 13.60
CA TYR A 4 5.72 -5.13 13.72
C TYR A 4 4.32 -4.84 14.24
N GLN A 5 3.33 -5.53 13.70
CA GLN A 5 2.02 -5.57 14.33
C GLN A 5 2.15 -6.34 15.65
N VAL A 6 1.51 -5.84 16.69
CA VAL A 6 1.49 -6.53 18.01
C VAL A 6 0.91 -7.95 17.89
N SER A 7 -0.02 -8.14 16.93
CA SER A 7 -0.59 -9.47 16.62
C SER A 7 0.43 -10.46 16.04
N GLU A 8 1.52 -10.00 15.46
CA GLU A 8 2.56 -10.80 14.80
C GLU A 8 3.75 -11.12 15.71
N LEU A 9 3.80 -10.54 16.92
CA LEU A 9 4.89 -10.77 17.88
C LEU A 9 4.94 -12.23 18.31
N MET A 10 6.14 -12.80 18.28
CA MET A 10 6.42 -14.19 18.70
C MET A 10 6.94 -14.29 20.14
N GLY A 11 7.43 -13.16 20.71
CA GLY A 11 7.84 -13.07 22.11
C GLY A 11 9.35 -13.19 22.35
N ASN A 12 10.15 -12.91 21.34
CA ASN A 12 11.63 -12.87 21.45
C ASN A 12 12.21 -11.59 20.84
N GLU A 13 11.36 -10.70 20.34
CA GLU A 13 11.78 -9.48 19.66
C GLU A 13 12.36 -8.48 20.67
N VAL A 14 13.38 -7.75 20.27
CA VAL A 14 13.98 -6.68 21.04
C VAL A 14 13.47 -5.34 20.54
N LEU A 15 12.86 -4.55 21.42
CA LEU A 15 12.37 -3.22 21.07
C LEU A 15 13.50 -2.32 20.55
N ALA A 16 13.26 -1.69 19.41
CA ALA A 16 14.16 -0.68 18.84
C ALA A 16 13.83 0.75 19.27
N LYS A 17 12.58 0.98 19.71
CA LYS A 17 12.10 2.26 20.23
C LYS A 17 11.27 2.06 21.48
N ASN A 18 11.19 3.12 22.29
CA ASN A 18 10.27 3.15 23.42
C ASN A 18 8.83 2.97 22.95
N VAL A 19 8.04 2.21 23.68
CA VAL A 19 6.59 2.13 23.53
C VAL A 19 5.96 3.12 24.50
N CYS A 20 5.18 4.06 23.96
CA CYS A 20 4.57 5.13 24.74
C CYS A 20 3.04 5.07 24.64
N LEU A 21 2.36 5.48 25.69
CA LEU A 21 0.93 5.78 25.67
C LEU A 21 0.67 7.11 24.95
N GLU A 22 -0.57 7.40 24.60
CA GLU A 22 -0.99 8.65 23.93
C GLU A 22 -0.59 9.91 24.73
N ASN A 23 -0.49 9.82 26.05
CA ASN A 23 -0.03 10.90 26.92
C ASN A 23 1.50 11.05 26.98
N GLY A 24 2.24 10.32 26.17
CA GLY A 24 3.71 10.35 26.11
C GLY A 24 4.43 9.53 27.20
N LYS A 25 3.71 8.88 28.12
CA LYS A 25 4.33 8.03 29.14
C LYS A 25 4.94 6.78 28.52
N VAL A 26 6.23 6.56 28.74
CA VAL A 26 6.93 5.34 28.33
C VAL A 26 6.45 4.17 29.20
N ILE A 27 6.02 3.08 28.55
CA ILE A 27 5.59 1.85 29.21
C ILE A 27 6.57 0.70 29.01
N LEU A 28 7.29 0.69 27.87
CA LEU A 28 8.41 -0.21 27.62
C LEU A 28 9.53 0.57 26.96
N GLU A 29 10.75 0.36 27.43
CA GLU A 29 11.94 1.04 26.90
C GLU A 29 12.55 0.29 25.71
N ALA A 30 13.23 1.03 24.81
CA ALA A 30 14.05 0.43 23.76
C ALA A 30 15.08 -0.54 24.40
N GLY A 31 15.36 -1.65 23.73
CA GLY A 31 16.19 -2.73 24.25
C GLY A 31 15.44 -3.78 25.08
N THR A 32 14.17 -3.55 25.42
CA THR A 32 13.36 -4.56 26.12
C THR A 32 13.13 -5.75 25.21
N VAL A 33 13.40 -6.98 25.73
CA VAL A 33 13.01 -8.22 25.06
C VAL A 33 11.53 -8.46 25.32
N LEU A 34 10.75 -8.50 24.26
CA LEU A 34 9.32 -8.75 24.34
C LEU A 34 9.07 -10.21 24.74
N LYS A 35 8.06 -10.42 25.59
CA LYS A 35 7.57 -11.75 25.97
C LYS A 35 6.20 -11.96 25.32
N ALA A 36 5.82 -13.21 25.11
CA ALA A 36 4.52 -13.54 24.50
C ALA A 36 3.33 -12.90 25.26
N CYS A 37 3.41 -12.78 26.59
CA CYS A 37 2.38 -12.14 27.43
C CYS A 37 2.26 -10.62 27.18
N TYR A 38 3.25 -9.96 26.59
CA TYR A 38 3.13 -8.52 26.28
C TYR A 38 2.17 -8.23 25.13
N LYS A 39 1.93 -9.19 24.27
CA LYS A 39 0.97 -9.08 23.14
C LYS A 39 -0.43 -8.68 23.64
N GLU A 40 -0.94 -9.38 24.63
CA GLU A 40 -2.26 -9.10 25.20
C GLU A 40 -2.30 -7.76 25.91
N ALA A 41 -1.26 -7.44 26.71
CA ALA A 41 -1.15 -6.17 27.42
C ALA A 41 -1.06 -4.96 26.47
N LEU A 42 -0.27 -5.05 25.41
CA LEU A 42 -0.15 -3.99 24.40
C LEU A 42 -1.46 -3.80 23.63
N THR A 43 -2.13 -4.91 23.30
CA THR A 43 -3.45 -4.86 22.64
C THR A 43 -4.50 -4.19 23.53
N ALA A 44 -4.54 -4.52 24.82
CA ALA A 44 -5.44 -3.91 25.80
C ALA A 44 -5.19 -2.38 25.96
N LEU A 45 -3.97 -1.94 25.78
CA LEU A 45 -3.57 -0.52 25.77
C LEU A 45 -3.78 0.17 24.41
N ASN A 46 -4.44 -0.50 23.45
CA ASN A 46 -4.67 -0.05 22.08
C ASN A 46 -3.37 0.26 21.29
N ILE A 47 -2.26 -0.34 21.70
CA ILE A 47 -0.99 -0.27 20.97
C ILE A 47 -1.02 -1.38 19.92
N ARG A 48 -1.01 -0.98 18.66
CA ARG A 48 -1.16 -1.92 17.52
C ARG A 48 0.16 -2.30 16.88
N THR A 49 1.16 -1.39 16.97
CA THR A 49 2.47 -1.58 16.36
C THR A 49 3.59 -1.25 17.34
N VAL A 50 4.72 -1.93 17.17
CA VAL A 50 5.96 -1.67 17.89
C VAL A 50 7.15 -1.73 16.94
N PHE A 51 8.23 -1.03 17.27
CA PHE A 51 9.47 -1.09 16.51
C PHE A 51 10.45 -2.05 17.17
N VAL A 52 10.91 -3.05 16.42
CA VAL A 52 11.86 -4.06 16.90
C VAL A 52 13.18 -4.01 16.14
N ASN A 53 14.25 -4.46 16.78
CA ASN A 53 15.53 -4.69 16.14
C ASN A 53 15.44 -5.95 15.27
N ASP A 54 15.61 -5.78 13.98
CA ASP A 54 15.62 -6.88 13.04
C ASP A 54 17.06 -7.20 12.60
N PRO A 55 17.60 -8.36 12.97
CA PRO A 55 18.97 -8.73 12.62
C PRO A 55 19.15 -8.96 11.11
N PHE A 56 18.04 -9.16 10.38
CA PHE A 56 18.06 -9.44 8.95
C PHE A 56 18.00 -8.18 8.08
N GLU A 57 17.54 -7.05 8.61
CA GLU A 57 17.37 -5.78 7.89
C GLU A 57 18.61 -5.37 7.08
N LYS A 58 19.79 -5.60 7.63
CA LYS A 58 21.07 -5.26 6.96
C LYS A 58 21.33 -6.04 5.66
N TYR A 59 20.64 -7.16 5.46
CA TYR A 59 20.75 -7.99 4.24
C TYR A 59 19.68 -7.65 3.21
N GLU A 60 18.66 -6.88 3.57
CA GLU A 60 17.57 -6.54 2.69
C GLU A 60 17.99 -5.55 1.61
N LYS A 61 17.59 -5.86 0.39
CA LYS A 61 17.77 -5.01 -0.79
C LYS A 61 16.42 -4.80 -1.45
N ALA A 62 15.55 -4.08 -0.75
CA ALA A 62 14.21 -3.78 -1.25
C ALA A 62 14.27 -3.01 -2.58
N ASN A 63 13.36 -3.34 -3.48
CA ASN A 63 13.28 -2.76 -4.81
C ASN A 63 11.99 -1.94 -4.93
N PHE A 64 12.10 -0.62 -4.80
CA PHE A 64 10.97 0.30 -4.94
C PHE A 64 11.03 1.03 -6.29
N TYR A 65 9.87 1.46 -6.78
CA TYR A 65 9.80 2.19 -8.05
C TYR A 65 10.48 3.56 -7.96
N PHE A 66 10.22 4.29 -6.89
CA PHE A 66 10.92 5.51 -6.54
C PHE A 66 11.88 5.25 -5.38
N ASP A 67 13.01 5.95 -5.34
CA ASP A 67 13.80 5.95 -4.12
C ASP A 67 13.01 6.60 -2.96
N LYS A 68 13.41 6.27 -1.74
CA LYS A 68 12.69 6.69 -0.54
C LYS A 68 12.53 8.21 -0.42
N ASN A 69 13.58 8.96 -0.77
CA ASN A 69 13.55 10.42 -0.63
C ASN A 69 12.61 11.06 -1.65
N MET A 70 12.60 10.52 -2.88
CA MET A 70 11.70 10.97 -3.94
C MET A 70 10.23 10.66 -3.60
N PHE A 71 9.97 9.45 -3.08
CA PHE A 71 8.62 9.06 -2.64
C PHE A 71 8.12 9.99 -1.54
N LEU A 72 8.92 10.21 -0.49
CA LEU A 72 8.56 11.10 0.63
C LEU A 72 8.37 12.55 0.19
N LYS A 73 9.17 13.02 -0.78
CA LYS A 73 9.00 14.36 -1.34
C LYS A 73 7.61 14.49 -1.98
N PHE A 74 7.26 13.60 -2.90
CA PHE A 74 5.95 13.64 -3.59
C PHE A 74 4.79 13.49 -2.62
N GLU A 75 4.91 12.63 -1.62
CA GLU A 75 3.91 12.46 -0.57
C GLU A 75 3.72 13.74 0.24
N ASN A 76 4.81 14.41 0.66
CA ASN A 76 4.74 15.66 1.39
C ASN A 76 4.16 16.81 0.55
N ASP A 77 4.54 16.91 -0.73
CA ASP A 77 3.98 17.89 -1.66
C ASP A 77 2.47 17.68 -1.82
N LEU A 78 2.02 16.42 -1.98
CA LEU A 78 0.61 16.06 -2.05
C LEU A 78 -0.12 16.44 -0.76
N ARG A 79 0.43 16.08 0.40
CA ARG A 79 -0.11 16.38 1.72
C ARG A 79 -0.28 17.89 1.92
N GLU A 80 0.73 18.68 1.56
CA GLU A 80 0.68 20.13 1.65
C GLU A 80 -0.43 20.70 0.76
N ILE A 81 -0.52 20.27 -0.49
CA ILE A 81 -1.51 20.77 -1.44
C ILE A 81 -2.94 20.47 -0.97
N LEU A 82 -3.21 19.22 -0.58
CA LEU A 82 -4.55 18.79 -0.20
C LEU A 82 -4.98 19.35 1.16
N SER A 83 -4.07 19.42 2.14
CA SER A 83 -4.40 19.99 3.45
C SER A 83 -4.69 21.49 3.40
N HIS A 84 -4.04 22.22 2.48
CA HIS A 84 -4.31 23.64 2.29
C HIS A 84 -5.61 23.95 1.52
N HIS A 85 -6.14 22.98 0.78
CA HIS A 85 -7.34 23.16 -0.03
C HIS A 85 -8.55 23.63 0.79
N ILE A 86 -8.76 23.08 1.98
CA ILE A 86 -9.91 23.40 2.84
C ILE A 86 -9.77 24.78 3.49
N TYR A 87 -8.54 25.15 3.86
CA TYR A 87 -8.30 26.35 4.66
C TYR A 87 -8.06 27.61 3.83
N ARG A 88 -7.76 27.48 2.54
CA ARG A 88 -7.48 28.61 1.64
C ARG A 88 -8.38 28.58 0.42
N LYS A 89 -9.32 29.51 0.33
CA LYS A 89 -10.02 29.83 -0.91
C LYS A 89 -8.97 30.30 -1.93
N GLY A 90 -8.59 29.45 -2.85
CA GLY A 90 -7.62 29.76 -3.88
C GLY A 90 -7.17 28.52 -4.63
N ASN A 91 -6.45 28.72 -5.72
CA ASN A 91 -6.05 27.75 -6.74
C ASN A 91 -5.01 26.71 -6.23
N SER A 92 -5.07 26.27 -4.95
CA SER A 92 -4.10 25.36 -4.35
C SER A 92 -4.11 23.99 -5.03
N LEU A 93 -5.28 23.45 -5.37
CA LEU A 93 -5.40 22.16 -6.06
C LEU A 93 -4.72 22.16 -7.43
N ARG A 94 -4.67 23.29 -8.13
CA ARG A 94 -4.03 23.36 -9.45
C ARG A 94 -2.53 23.06 -9.42
N LYS A 95 -1.88 23.15 -8.27
CA LYS A 95 -0.49 22.69 -8.08
C LYS A 95 -0.33 21.19 -8.33
N LEU A 96 -1.40 20.40 -8.20
CA LEU A 96 -1.41 18.97 -8.54
C LEU A 96 -1.11 18.72 -10.02
N GLU A 97 -1.40 19.68 -10.90
CA GLU A 97 -1.07 19.56 -12.32
C GLU A 97 0.45 19.47 -12.54
N SER A 98 1.22 20.31 -11.85
CA SER A 98 2.69 20.23 -11.88
C SER A 98 3.21 18.99 -11.19
N LEU A 99 2.70 18.68 -10.01
CA LEU A 99 3.09 17.49 -9.25
C LEU A 99 2.85 16.20 -10.04
N GLY A 100 1.69 16.05 -10.68
CA GLY A 100 1.38 14.89 -11.52
C GLY A 100 2.34 14.75 -12.72
N LYS A 101 2.68 15.86 -13.41
CA LYS A 101 3.67 15.87 -14.49
C LYS A 101 5.07 15.48 -14.02
N ASP A 102 5.48 15.93 -12.83
CA ASP A 102 6.77 15.58 -12.24
C ASP A 102 6.82 14.09 -11.87
N ILE A 103 5.76 13.55 -11.27
CA ILE A 103 5.63 12.12 -10.94
C ILE A 103 5.73 11.27 -12.22
N VAL A 104 5.00 11.62 -13.29
CA VAL A 104 5.06 10.90 -14.57
C VAL A 104 6.46 10.99 -15.17
N THR A 105 7.10 12.15 -15.11
CA THR A 105 8.46 12.36 -15.66
C THR A 105 9.49 11.48 -14.96
N VAL A 106 9.41 11.37 -13.62
CA VAL A 106 10.31 10.50 -12.84
C VAL A 106 10.01 9.03 -13.15
N PHE A 107 8.72 8.67 -13.24
CA PHE A 107 8.29 7.32 -13.59
C PHE A 107 8.84 6.86 -14.93
N GLU A 108 8.77 7.68 -15.98
CA GLU A 108 9.26 7.37 -17.33
C GLU A 108 10.77 7.14 -17.38
N LYS A 109 11.53 7.84 -16.53
CA LYS A 109 13.00 7.70 -16.45
C LYS A 109 13.45 6.45 -15.67
N THR A 110 12.60 5.90 -14.85
CA THR A 110 12.93 4.75 -14.01
C THR A 110 12.87 3.46 -14.81
N LYS A 111 13.97 2.69 -14.80
CA LYS A 111 14.06 1.38 -15.46
C LYS A 111 13.81 0.28 -14.42
N GLU A 112 12.66 -0.33 -14.52
CA GLU A 112 12.28 -1.47 -13.69
C GLU A 112 12.76 -2.79 -14.33
N LYS A 113 13.49 -3.62 -13.58
CA LYS A 113 13.95 -4.94 -14.02
C LYS A 113 13.47 -6.10 -13.14
N ARG A 114 13.06 -5.82 -11.92
CA ARG A 114 12.64 -6.82 -10.93
C ARG A 114 11.24 -6.50 -10.42
N ALA A 115 10.61 -7.47 -9.76
CA ALA A 115 9.37 -7.21 -9.05
C ALA A 115 9.57 -6.15 -7.96
N LEU A 116 8.53 -5.35 -7.71
CA LEU A 116 8.57 -4.26 -6.76
C LEU A 116 8.19 -4.74 -5.37
N ASP A 117 8.92 -4.27 -4.38
CA ASP A 117 8.51 -4.42 -2.99
C ASP A 117 7.38 -3.46 -2.63
N VAL A 118 6.47 -3.94 -1.82
CA VAL A 118 5.48 -3.12 -1.15
C VAL A 118 6.10 -2.63 0.15
N TRP A 119 6.12 -1.32 0.36
CA TRP A 119 6.55 -0.72 1.60
C TRP A 119 5.73 -1.26 2.78
N ASN A 120 6.30 -1.25 3.99
CA ASN A 120 5.51 -1.36 5.20
C ASN A 120 4.53 -0.20 5.25
N ARG A 121 3.27 -0.48 4.90
CA ARG A 121 2.23 0.52 4.77
C ARG A 121 1.63 0.87 6.12
N THR A 122 1.46 2.14 6.35
CA THR A 122 0.65 2.66 7.45
C THR A 122 -0.73 3.07 6.90
N PRO A 123 -1.77 3.14 7.73
CA PRO A 123 -3.06 3.65 7.30
C PRO A 123 -3.01 5.19 7.15
N ASP A 124 -2.13 5.67 6.26
CA ASP A 124 -1.98 7.07 5.88
C ASP A 124 -2.53 7.29 4.48
N LEU A 125 -3.42 8.27 4.34
CA LEU A 125 -4.11 8.58 3.09
C LEU A 125 -3.16 8.97 1.96
N TYR A 126 -2.15 9.77 2.27
CA TYR A 126 -1.23 10.30 1.25
C TYR A 126 -0.24 9.25 0.79
N GLU A 127 0.27 8.45 1.73
CA GLU A 127 1.09 7.27 1.41
C GLU A 127 0.31 6.28 0.54
N HIS A 128 -0.95 6.02 0.89
CA HIS A 128 -1.87 5.19 0.11
C HIS A 128 -2.05 5.75 -1.30
N THR A 129 -2.37 7.04 -1.43
CA THR A 129 -2.55 7.72 -2.72
C THR A 129 -1.30 7.59 -3.61
N MET A 130 -0.11 7.83 -3.07
CA MET A 130 1.13 7.69 -3.82
C MET A 130 1.37 6.25 -4.28
N PHE A 131 1.05 5.27 -3.44
CA PHE A 131 1.22 3.86 -3.77
C PHE A 131 0.29 3.43 -4.91
N ILE A 132 -1.01 3.74 -4.82
CA ILE A 132 -1.93 3.39 -5.91
C ILE A 132 -1.59 4.14 -7.20
N THR A 133 -1.07 5.36 -7.11
CA THR A 133 -0.59 6.12 -8.28
C THR A 133 0.51 5.35 -9.01
N ILE A 134 1.49 4.81 -8.30
CA ILE A 134 2.56 3.97 -8.90
C ILE A 134 1.97 2.74 -9.58
N MET A 135 1.03 2.05 -8.94
CA MET A 135 0.40 0.85 -9.51
C MET A 135 -0.41 1.17 -10.77
N VAL A 136 -1.17 2.26 -10.77
CA VAL A 136 -1.91 2.73 -11.96
C VAL A 136 -0.96 3.09 -13.09
N MET A 137 0.17 3.74 -12.80
CA MET A 137 1.19 4.03 -13.82
C MET A 137 1.82 2.75 -14.39
N ILE A 138 2.07 1.73 -13.57
CA ILE A 138 2.54 0.41 -14.03
C ILE A 138 1.52 -0.20 -15.00
N LEU A 139 0.25 -0.21 -14.63
CA LEU A 139 -0.82 -0.69 -15.51
C LEU A 139 -0.91 0.14 -16.79
N GLY A 140 -0.89 1.47 -16.70
CA GLY A 140 -0.94 2.36 -17.84
C GLY A 140 0.21 2.11 -18.83
N LYS A 141 1.43 1.90 -18.34
CA LYS A 141 2.61 1.53 -19.14
C LYS A 141 2.38 0.21 -19.91
N GLU A 142 1.89 -0.83 -19.22
CA GLU A 142 1.61 -2.15 -19.81
C GLU A 142 0.42 -2.11 -20.79
N TYR A 143 -0.46 -1.12 -20.68
CA TYR A 143 -1.55 -0.87 -21.63
C TYR A 143 -1.19 0.14 -22.73
N GLY A 144 0.05 0.66 -22.75
CA GLY A 144 0.54 1.59 -23.78
C GLY A 144 -0.10 2.97 -23.71
N PHE A 145 -0.35 3.50 -22.52
CA PHE A 145 -0.88 4.86 -22.37
C PHE A 145 0.11 5.89 -22.93
N SER A 146 -0.42 6.86 -23.66
CA SER A 146 0.35 8.06 -24.00
C SER A 146 0.65 8.87 -22.74
N ARG A 147 1.67 9.74 -22.80
CA ARG A 147 2.04 10.61 -21.69
C ARG A 147 0.84 11.41 -21.17
N LYS A 148 0.07 12.04 -22.06
CA LYS A 148 -1.12 12.82 -21.66
C LYS A 148 -2.15 11.95 -20.92
N ARG A 149 -2.43 10.75 -21.42
CA ARG A 149 -3.34 9.82 -20.79
C ARG A 149 -2.83 9.33 -19.43
N MET A 150 -1.51 9.19 -19.29
CA MET A 150 -0.88 8.85 -18.02
C MET A 150 -1.02 10.00 -17.01
N GLU A 151 -0.77 11.24 -17.44
CA GLU A 151 -0.94 12.43 -16.60
C GLU A 151 -2.40 12.57 -16.11
N ASP A 152 -3.37 12.31 -16.99
CA ASP A 152 -4.79 12.35 -16.63
C ASP A 152 -5.15 11.24 -15.60
N ALA A 153 -4.62 10.04 -15.77
CA ALA A 153 -4.81 8.95 -14.81
C ALA A 153 -4.15 9.25 -13.45
N VAL A 154 -2.93 9.80 -13.47
CA VAL A 154 -2.24 10.23 -12.24
C VAL A 154 -3.04 11.31 -11.52
N MET A 155 -3.59 12.30 -12.24
CA MET A 155 -4.46 13.32 -11.65
C MET A 155 -5.66 12.70 -10.94
N GLY A 156 -6.31 11.71 -11.55
CA GLY A 156 -7.41 10.98 -10.94
C GLY A 156 -6.99 10.26 -9.66
N CYS A 157 -5.81 9.64 -9.65
CA CYS A 157 -5.27 9.00 -8.44
C CYS A 157 -4.96 10.02 -7.33
N LEU A 158 -4.32 11.15 -7.66
CA LEU A 158 -3.97 12.16 -6.65
C LEU A 158 -5.20 12.80 -5.98
N LEU A 159 -6.35 12.76 -6.65
CA LEU A 159 -7.59 13.37 -6.21
C LEU A 159 -8.64 12.37 -5.68
N HIS A 160 -8.45 11.04 -5.84
CA HIS A 160 -9.53 10.06 -5.64
C HIS A 160 -10.17 10.15 -4.25
N ASP A 161 -9.39 10.40 -3.23
CA ASP A 161 -9.80 10.51 -1.84
C ASP A 161 -9.99 11.94 -1.33
N LEU A 162 -10.00 12.93 -2.24
CA LEU A 162 -10.22 14.34 -1.89
C LEU A 162 -11.47 14.52 -0.98
N GLY A 163 -12.48 13.72 -1.22
CA GLY A 163 -13.75 13.80 -0.50
C GLY A 163 -13.64 13.54 1.01
N TYR A 164 -12.63 12.85 1.50
CA TYR A 164 -12.37 12.68 2.93
C TYR A 164 -12.11 14.01 3.65
N GLN A 165 -11.60 15.00 2.94
CA GLN A 165 -11.38 16.34 3.49
C GLN A 165 -12.68 17.04 3.91
N TYR A 166 -13.83 16.58 3.42
CA TYR A 166 -15.16 17.11 3.73
C TYR A 166 -15.93 16.24 4.74
N LEU A 167 -15.30 15.17 5.24
CA LEU A 167 -15.88 14.26 6.22
C LEU A 167 -15.17 14.42 7.57
N ASN A 168 -15.93 14.39 8.65
CA ASN A 168 -15.38 14.32 10.00
C ASN A 168 -15.24 12.84 10.41
N VAL A 169 -14.41 12.09 9.68
CA VAL A 169 -14.18 10.64 9.89
C VAL A 169 -12.68 10.38 9.95
N ASP A 170 -12.23 9.67 10.98
CA ASP A 170 -10.85 9.18 11.03
C ASP A 170 -10.73 7.86 10.26
N TYR A 171 -10.46 7.95 8.96
CA TYR A 171 -10.29 6.79 8.08
C TYR A 171 -9.18 5.82 8.55
N ARG A 172 -8.20 6.29 9.34
CA ARG A 172 -7.14 5.45 9.92
C ARG A 172 -7.65 4.50 11.00
N LYS A 173 -8.77 4.83 11.62
CA LYS A 173 -9.44 3.98 12.61
C LYS A 173 -10.58 3.17 12.02
N CYS A 174 -10.88 3.35 10.74
CA CYS A 174 -12.04 2.81 10.07
C CYS A 174 -11.75 1.45 9.44
N SER A 175 -11.85 0.40 10.24
CA SER A 175 -12.20 -0.90 9.68
C SER A 175 -13.73 -0.94 9.53
N TYR A 176 -14.25 -1.21 8.34
CA TYR A 176 -15.70 -1.40 8.13
C TYR A 176 -16.32 -2.43 9.07
N GLN A 177 -15.50 -3.38 9.58
CA GLN A 177 -15.95 -4.38 10.56
C GLN A 177 -16.27 -3.80 11.94
N LEU A 178 -15.73 -2.62 12.26
CA LEU A 178 -15.91 -1.95 13.55
C LEU A 178 -16.90 -0.78 13.48
N MET A 179 -17.43 -0.48 12.29
CA MET A 179 -18.34 0.65 12.04
C MET A 179 -19.78 0.22 11.99
N ASN A 180 -20.66 1.09 12.50
CA ASN A 180 -22.10 0.92 12.30
C ASN A 180 -22.49 1.31 10.86
N GLN A 181 -23.73 1.02 10.47
CA GLN A 181 -24.23 1.26 9.10
C GLN A 181 -24.25 2.74 8.71
N GLU A 182 -24.48 3.66 9.65
CA GLU A 182 -24.49 5.10 9.39
C GLU A 182 -23.07 5.62 9.14
N GLU A 183 -22.10 5.15 9.91
CA GLU A 183 -20.68 5.47 9.73
C GLU A 183 -20.17 4.98 8.39
N ILE A 184 -20.48 3.72 8.01
CA ILE A 184 -20.14 3.15 6.69
C ILE A 184 -20.76 3.96 5.57
N HIS A 185 -22.05 4.33 5.71
CA HIS A 185 -22.74 5.15 4.71
C HIS A 185 -22.14 6.57 4.64
N GLY A 186 -21.77 7.14 5.77
CA GLY A 186 -21.10 8.44 5.84
C GLY A 186 -19.76 8.41 5.10
N MET A 187 -18.92 7.40 5.38
CA MET A 187 -17.63 7.23 4.72
C MET A 187 -17.73 7.10 3.20
N LYS A 188 -18.66 6.30 2.71
CA LYS A 188 -18.88 6.11 1.26
C LYS A 188 -19.22 7.38 0.49
N LYS A 189 -19.62 8.46 1.18
CA LYS A 189 -19.91 9.75 0.53
C LYS A 189 -18.67 10.47 0.01
N HIS A 190 -17.44 10.07 0.45
CA HIS A 190 -16.22 10.74 -0.03
C HIS A 190 -16.11 10.74 -1.56
N THR A 191 -16.54 9.67 -2.23
CA THR A 191 -16.52 9.59 -3.70
C THR A 191 -17.36 10.69 -4.36
N ILE A 192 -18.59 10.87 -3.87
CA ILE A 192 -19.53 11.90 -4.37
C ILE A 192 -19.04 13.30 -3.99
N LEU A 193 -18.60 13.49 -2.75
CA LEU A 193 -18.10 14.78 -2.27
C LEU A 193 -16.87 15.23 -3.03
N GLY A 194 -15.91 14.32 -3.27
CA GLY A 194 -14.73 14.59 -4.07
C GLY A 194 -15.08 14.95 -5.52
N TYR A 195 -15.95 14.18 -6.15
CA TYR A 195 -16.43 14.47 -7.51
C TYR A 195 -17.14 15.83 -7.58
N THR A 196 -18.06 16.12 -6.63
CA THR A 196 -18.80 17.38 -6.59
C THR A 196 -17.87 18.58 -6.42
N ALA A 197 -16.84 18.46 -5.58
CA ALA A 197 -15.85 19.51 -5.39
C ALA A 197 -15.03 19.81 -6.66
N LEU A 198 -14.97 18.87 -7.60
CA LEU A 198 -14.21 19.00 -8.83
C LEU A 198 -15.07 19.37 -10.05
N GLN A 199 -16.39 19.41 -9.93
CA GLN A 199 -17.29 19.64 -11.08
C GLN A 199 -16.98 20.93 -11.84
N GLU A 200 -16.74 22.02 -11.13
CA GLU A 200 -16.46 23.34 -11.71
C GLU A 200 -14.97 23.56 -12.04
N GLU A 201 -14.11 22.60 -11.73
CA GLU A 201 -12.67 22.69 -12.00
C GLU A 201 -12.37 22.25 -13.43
N GLU A 202 -12.43 23.19 -14.38
CA GLU A 202 -12.23 22.93 -15.82
C GLU A 202 -10.84 22.40 -16.16
N TRP A 203 -9.82 22.67 -15.33
CA TRP A 203 -8.45 22.18 -15.51
C TRP A 203 -8.29 20.70 -15.16
N VAL A 204 -9.24 20.10 -14.42
CA VAL A 204 -9.23 18.66 -14.09
C VAL A 204 -9.88 17.87 -15.22
N PRO A 205 -9.16 16.93 -15.85
CA PRO A 205 -9.72 16.11 -16.93
C PRO A 205 -10.96 15.33 -16.50
N GLU A 206 -11.95 15.22 -17.38
CA GLU A 206 -13.19 14.49 -17.07
C GLU A 206 -12.94 13.04 -16.65
N ILE A 207 -11.98 12.36 -17.27
CA ILE A 207 -11.60 11.01 -16.86
C ILE A 207 -11.07 10.96 -15.42
N SER A 208 -10.32 11.98 -14.99
CA SER A 208 -9.82 12.09 -13.62
C SER A 208 -10.98 12.27 -12.62
N LYS A 209 -11.98 13.12 -12.96
CA LYS A 209 -13.19 13.29 -12.15
C LYS A 209 -13.99 11.99 -12.05
N MET A 210 -14.09 11.24 -13.16
CA MET A 210 -14.77 9.92 -13.18
C MET A 210 -14.01 8.89 -12.35
N MET A 211 -12.68 8.92 -12.31
CA MET A 211 -11.88 8.06 -11.42
C MET A 211 -12.19 8.37 -9.95
N VAL A 212 -12.28 9.65 -9.56
CA VAL A 212 -12.67 10.06 -8.20
C VAL A 212 -14.04 9.52 -7.81
N LEU A 213 -15.03 9.63 -8.72
CA LEU A 213 -16.38 9.16 -8.44
C LEU A 213 -16.48 7.64 -8.32
N SER A 214 -15.68 6.89 -9.13
CA SER A 214 -15.95 5.47 -9.40
C SER A 214 -14.86 4.51 -8.90
N HIS A 215 -13.86 4.95 -8.11
CA HIS A 215 -12.77 4.07 -7.67
C HIS A 215 -13.22 2.92 -6.77
N HIS A 216 -14.37 3.03 -6.13
CA HIS A 216 -14.99 1.93 -5.38
C HIS A 216 -16.05 1.15 -6.15
N GLU A 217 -16.25 1.41 -7.45
CA GLU A 217 -17.10 0.57 -8.28
C GLU A 217 -16.46 -0.80 -8.54
N ARG A 218 -17.29 -1.80 -8.89
CA ARG A 218 -16.86 -3.16 -9.19
C ARG A 218 -17.60 -3.65 -10.44
N LEU A 219 -16.94 -4.52 -11.22
CA LEU A 219 -17.48 -5.02 -12.50
C LEU A 219 -18.80 -5.78 -12.34
N ASP A 220 -19.05 -6.40 -11.19
CA ASP A 220 -20.29 -7.09 -10.85
C ASP A 220 -21.43 -6.14 -10.40
N GLY A 221 -21.12 -4.86 -10.18
CA GLY A 221 -22.06 -3.86 -9.66
C GLY A 221 -22.23 -3.90 -8.14
N SER A 222 -21.39 -4.64 -7.42
CA SER A 222 -21.39 -4.66 -5.94
C SER A 222 -20.74 -3.41 -5.31
N GLY A 223 -20.09 -2.57 -6.14
CA GLY A 223 -19.44 -1.34 -5.72
C GLY A 223 -20.38 -0.20 -5.39
N TYR A 224 -19.83 0.99 -5.24
CA TYR A 224 -20.53 2.25 -4.97
C TYR A 224 -19.80 3.43 -5.63
N PRO A 225 -20.41 4.61 -5.82
CA PRO A 225 -21.78 5.00 -5.40
C PRO A 225 -22.87 4.62 -6.41
N LEU A 226 -22.53 4.41 -7.70
CA LEU A 226 -23.48 4.27 -8.80
C LEU A 226 -23.83 2.81 -9.13
N LYS A 227 -23.09 1.84 -8.57
CA LYS A 227 -23.18 0.39 -8.89
C LYS A 227 -22.97 0.11 -10.37
N GLN A 228 -22.07 0.86 -10.98
CA GLN A 228 -21.81 0.84 -12.41
C GLN A 228 -20.92 -0.35 -12.79
N LYS A 229 -21.42 -1.23 -13.67
CA LYS A 229 -20.66 -2.41 -14.14
C LYS A 229 -19.65 -2.08 -15.24
N ASN A 230 -19.97 -1.11 -16.08
CA ASN A 230 -19.13 -0.70 -17.20
C ASN A 230 -18.46 0.64 -16.89
N SER A 231 -17.16 0.65 -16.82
CA SER A 231 -16.36 1.85 -16.60
C SER A 231 -15.19 1.93 -17.59
N GLN A 232 -14.65 3.12 -17.74
CA GLN A 232 -13.46 3.36 -18.57
C GLN A 232 -12.25 2.63 -17.96
N LYS A 233 -11.23 2.42 -18.76
CA LYS A 233 -10.07 1.62 -18.38
C LYS A 233 -9.32 2.23 -17.19
N GLU A 234 -9.18 3.54 -17.15
CA GLU A 234 -8.56 4.29 -16.05
C GLU A 234 -9.32 4.08 -14.73
N CYS A 235 -10.65 4.10 -14.80
CA CYS A 235 -11.49 3.83 -13.64
C CYS A 235 -11.29 2.38 -13.15
N ARG A 236 -11.22 1.40 -14.04
CA ARG A 236 -10.94 0.00 -13.67
C ARG A 236 -9.55 -0.19 -13.09
N MET A 237 -8.56 0.57 -13.58
CA MET A 237 -7.20 0.55 -13.03
C MET A 237 -7.18 1.05 -11.60
N ILE A 238 -7.81 2.19 -11.31
CA ILE A 238 -7.83 2.69 -9.93
C ILE A 238 -8.63 1.78 -9.02
N GLN A 239 -9.75 1.20 -9.48
CA GLN A 239 -10.58 0.27 -8.70
C GLN A 239 -9.80 -0.93 -8.16
N ILE A 240 -8.98 -1.56 -8.99
CA ILE A 240 -8.16 -2.71 -8.56
C ILE A 240 -6.96 -2.28 -7.72
N CYS A 241 -6.31 -1.17 -8.06
CA CYS A 241 -5.16 -0.66 -7.32
C CYS A 241 -5.55 -0.15 -5.94
N ASP A 242 -6.69 0.53 -5.83
CA ASP A 242 -7.24 1.00 -4.58
C ASP A 242 -7.63 -0.17 -3.65
N ALA A 243 -8.37 -1.16 -4.15
CA ALA A 243 -8.72 -2.34 -3.37
C ALA A 243 -7.49 -3.09 -2.83
N PHE A 244 -6.43 -3.20 -3.63
CA PHE A 244 -5.15 -3.77 -3.20
C PHE A 244 -4.47 -2.86 -2.17
N GLY A 245 -4.40 -1.56 -2.45
CA GLY A 245 -3.78 -0.56 -1.59
C GLY A 245 -4.43 -0.48 -0.21
N CYS A 246 -5.76 -0.43 -0.14
CA CYS A 246 -6.53 -0.47 1.11
C CYS A 246 -6.23 -1.74 1.92
N ALA A 247 -6.15 -2.90 1.26
CA ALA A 247 -5.85 -4.16 1.93
C ALA A 247 -4.45 -4.16 2.56
N VAL A 248 -3.42 -3.66 1.88
CA VAL A 248 -2.04 -3.68 2.41
C VAL A 248 -1.73 -2.54 3.37
N SER A 249 -2.43 -1.41 3.29
CA SER A 249 -2.21 -0.25 4.18
C SER A 249 -3.08 -0.29 5.44
N GLY A 250 -4.25 -0.91 5.36
CA GLY A 250 -5.27 -0.84 6.40
C GLY A 250 -6.11 0.45 6.36
N VAL A 251 -6.00 1.25 5.30
CA VAL A 251 -6.97 2.32 5.00
C VAL A 251 -8.30 1.67 4.69
N GLU A 252 -9.38 2.13 5.29
CA GLU A 252 -10.75 1.58 5.14
C GLU A 252 -10.92 0.08 5.46
N SER A 253 -9.88 -0.63 5.81
CA SER A 253 -9.94 -2.07 6.05
C SER A 253 -8.98 -2.52 7.15
N THR A 254 -9.11 -3.77 7.57
CA THR A 254 -8.05 -4.41 8.36
C THR A 254 -6.86 -4.71 7.45
N ARG A 255 -5.67 -4.31 7.89
CA ARG A 255 -4.42 -4.58 7.17
C ARG A 255 -4.23 -6.08 6.90
N LYS A 256 -3.82 -6.40 5.69
CA LYS A 256 -3.59 -7.76 5.20
C LYS A 256 -2.19 -7.90 4.64
N SER A 257 -1.70 -9.14 4.56
CA SER A 257 -0.46 -9.42 3.83
C SER A 257 -0.63 -9.14 2.33
N VAL A 258 0.49 -8.94 1.63
CA VAL A 258 0.49 -8.75 0.17
C VAL A 258 -0.15 -9.96 -0.53
N TYR A 259 0.12 -11.17 -0.03
CA TYR A 259 -0.51 -12.39 -0.53
C TYR A 259 -2.05 -12.33 -0.42
N GLN A 260 -2.57 -12.00 0.76
CA GLN A 260 -4.02 -11.86 0.99
C GLN A 260 -4.65 -10.72 0.16
N ALA A 261 -3.92 -9.63 -0.06
CA ALA A 261 -4.38 -8.54 -0.93
C ALA A 261 -4.52 -9.02 -2.39
N PHE A 262 -3.62 -9.87 -2.87
CA PHE A 262 -3.76 -10.51 -4.18
C PHE A 262 -4.95 -11.47 -4.25
N GLU A 263 -5.30 -12.19 -3.17
CA GLU A 263 -6.51 -13.01 -3.14
C GLU A 263 -7.78 -12.17 -3.33
N ILE A 264 -7.83 -10.98 -2.71
CA ILE A 264 -8.97 -10.06 -2.87
C ILE A 264 -9.14 -9.63 -4.33
N ILE A 265 -8.05 -9.19 -4.99
CA ILE A 265 -8.13 -8.69 -6.36
C ILE A 265 -8.18 -9.81 -7.42
N SER A 266 -8.05 -11.06 -7.02
CA SER A 266 -8.24 -12.24 -7.89
C SER A 266 -9.72 -12.61 -8.10
N ASP A 267 -10.66 -11.90 -7.47
CA ASP A 267 -12.08 -12.03 -7.77
C ASP A 267 -12.40 -11.39 -9.12
N HIS A 268 -12.35 -12.20 -10.18
CA HIS A 268 -12.55 -11.74 -11.56
C HIS A 268 -13.99 -11.35 -11.89
N GLN A 269 -14.93 -11.56 -10.99
CA GLN A 269 -16.27 -10.97 -11.12
C GLN A 269 -16.22 -9.46 -10.78
N LYS A 270 -15.32 -9.05 -9.89
CA LYS A 270 -15.17 -7.67 -9.43
C LYS A 270 -14.05 -6.90 -10.13
N PHE A 271 -12.99 -7.58 -10.57
CA PHE A 271 -11.79 -6.95 -11.12
C PHE A 271 -11.38 -7.55 -12.46
N GLU A 272 -10.71 -6.75 -13.30
CA GLU A 272 -10.24 -7.19 -14.61
C GLU A 272 -9.03 -8.14 -14.47
N ASN A 273 -9.19 -9.38 -14.91
CA ASN A 273 -8.17 -10.45 -14.85
C ASN A 273 -6.82 -10.03 -15.45
N ARG A 274 -6.82 -9.28 -16.57
CA ARG A 274 -5.57 -8.83 -17.20
C ARG A 274 -4.80 -7.88 -16.28
N MET A 275 -5.48 -6.98 -15.58
CA MET A 275 -4.85 -6.03 -14.64
C MET A 275 -4.26 -6.77 -13.44
N GLU A 276 -5.02 -7.70 -12.86
CA GLU A 276 -4.53 -8.55 -11.77
C GLU A 276 -3.26 -9.32 -12.18
N LYS A 277 -3.23 -9.96 -13.35
CA LYS A 277 -2.04 -10.66 -13.85
C LYS A 277 -0.83 -9.77 -14.04
N ILE A 278 -1.03 -8.52 -14.48
CA ILE A 278 0.05 -7.54 -14.58
C ILE A 278 0.58 -7.19 -13.19
N LEU A 279 -0.29 -6.85 -12.25
CA LEU A 279 0.12 -6.51 -10.88
C LEU A 279 0.84 -7.69 -10.20
N LYS A 280 0.34 -8.91 -10.33
CA LYS A 280 1.02 -10.13 -9.81
C LYS A 280 2.41 -10.33 -10.38
N ARG A 281 2.65 -9.97 -11.64
CA ARG A 281 3.97 -10.06 -12.26
C ARG A 281 4.91 -8.96 -11.79
N LYS A 282 4.37 -7.77 -11.49
CA LYS A 282 5.15 -6.56 -11.22
C LYS A 282 5.40 -6.30 -9.74
N ILE A 283 4.58 -6.82 -8.86
CA ILE A 283 4.67 -6.63 -7.41
C ILE A 283 5.09 -7.95 -6.77
N GLY A 284 6.14 -7.91 -5.95
CA GLY A 284 6.61 -9.06 -5.20
C GLY A 284 5.56 -9.53 -4.19
N ILE A 285 5.16 -10.78 -4.30
CA ILE A 285 4.15 -11.39 -3.42
C ILE A 285 4.65 -11.46 -1.99
N TYR A 286 5.97 -11.65 -1.85
CA TYR A 286 6.67 -11.67 -0.57
C TYR A 286 7.66 -10.50 -0.53
N PRO A 287 7.29 -9.35 0.04
CA PRO A 287 8.19 -8.21 0.15
C PRO A 287 9.47 -8.53 0.92
N ALA A 288 10.54 -7.78 0.67
CA ALA A 288 11.76 -7.88 1.47
C ALA A 288 11.43 -7.73 2.95
N GLY A 289 11.99 -8.64 3.75
CA GLY A 289 11.69 -8.76 5.17
C GLY A 289 10.56 -9.68 5.55
N THR A 290 9.85 -10.26 4.60
CA THR A 290 8.83 -11.27 4.90
C THR A 290 9.48 -12.58 5.35
N PHE A 291 9.05 -13.11 6.51
CA PHE A 291 9.42 -14.45 6.93
C PHE A 291 8.61 -15.48 6.16
N VAL A 292 9.27 -16.49 5.64
CA VAL A 292 8.67 -17.51 4.79
C VAL A 292 9.16 -18.90 5.18
N ARG A 293 8.36 -19.91 4.86
CA ARG A 293 8.75 -21.32 4.96
C ARG A 293 8.77 -21.93 3.56
N THR A 294 9.84 -22.60 3.24
CA THR A 294 10.06 -23.25 1.95
C THR A 294 9.62 -24.71 1.95
N GLU A 295 9.42 -25.34 0.78
CA GLU A 295 8.99 -26.74 0.62
C GLU A 295 9.91 -27.74 1.34
N ASN A 296 11.19 -27.44 1.45
CA ASN A 296 12.17 -28.25 2.19
C ASN A 296 12.09 -28.07 3.72
N GLY A 297 11.05 -27.37 4.22
CA GLY A 297 10.79 -27.17 5.64
C GLY A 297 11.67 -26.13 6.33
N LYS A 298 12.54 -25.43 5.60
CA LYS A 298 13.43 -24.41 6.16
C LYS A 298 12.70 -23.08 6.31
N ASN A 299 13.00 -22.37 7.40
CA ASN A 299 12.57 -20.99 7.63
C ASN A 299 13.59 -20.02 7.01
N ALA A 300 13.08 -18.98 6.36
CA ALA A 300 13.91 -17.99 5.68
C ALA A 300 13.27 -16.61 5.76
N VAL A 301 14.05 -15.56 5.49
CA VAL A 301 13.59 -14.20 5.30
C VAL A 301 13.87 -13.75 3.87
N VAL A 302 12.89 -13.12 3.23
CA VAL A 302 13.07 -12.53 1.90
C VAL A 302 14.01 -11.33 2.00
N ILE A 303 15.07 -11.32 1.19
CA ILE A 303 16.07 -10.23 1.21
C ILE A 303 16.08 -9.38 -0.05
N SER A 304 15.61 -9.89 -1.18
CA SER A 304 15.46 -9.11 -2.41
C SER A 304 14.52 -9.77 -3.40
N GLN A 305 13.99 -8.99 -4.33
CA GLN A 305 13.15 -9.47 -5.42
C GLN A 305 13.98 -9.96 -6.60
N THR A 306 13.39 -10.86 -7.39
CA THR A 306 13.87 -11.28 -8.71
C THR A 306 12.95 -10.75 -9.82
N GLU A 307 13.14 -11.19 -11.05
CA GLU A 307 12.19 -10.92 -12.15
C GLU A 307 10.85 -11.67 -11.97
N ASN A 308 10.87 -12.74 -11.19
CA ASN A 308 9.68 -13.52 -10.83
C ASN A 308 9.17 -13.08 -9.46
N SER A 309 8.02 -12.42 -9.43
CA SER A 309 7.38 -11.91 -8.21
C SER A 309 7.05 -12.97 -7.15
N GLN A 310 7.01 -14.27 -7.54
CA GLN A 310 6.71 -15.39 -6.65
C GLN A 310 7.98 -16.09 -6.11
N ALA A 311 9.14 -15.74 -6.63
CA ALA A 311 10.40 -16.44 -6.37
C ALA A 311 11.52 -15.45 -6.00
N PRO A 312 11.47 -14.84 -4.80
CA PRO A 312 12.47 -13.89 -4.35
C PRO A 312 13.82 -14.57 -4.01
N VAL A 313 14.79 -13.77 -3.63
CA VAL A 313 16.01 -14.24 -2.97
C VAL A 313 15.73 -14.27 -1.46
N VAL A 314 16.05 -15.39 -0.83
CA VAL A 314 15.84 -15.61 0.59
C VAL A 314 17.16 -15.84 1.34
N LEU A 315 17.16 -15.57 2.64
CA LEU A 315 18.23 -15.88 3.57
C LEU A 315 17.67 -16.86 4.62
N TYR A 316 18.29 -18.02 4.77
CA TYR A 316 17.86 -19.03 5.73
C TYR A 316 18.22 -18.64 7.18
N THR A 317 17.22 -18.61 8.05
CA THR A 317 17.36 -18.09 9.41
C THR A 317 18.06 -19.06 10.39
N GLY A 318 17.85 -20.37 10.21
CA GLY A 318 18.46 -21.40 11.08
C GLY A 318 19.98 -21.58 10.92
N GLU A 319 20.56 -21.03 9.87
CA GLU A 319 21.99 -21.16 9.60
C GLU A 319 22.84 -19.97 10.12
N LEU A 320 22.17 -18.89 10.57
CA LEU A 320 22.82 -17.75 11.23
C LEU A 320 23.42 -18.10 12.59
N GLU A 321 22.83 -19.05 13.32
CA GLU A 321 23.37 -19.55 14.59
C GLU A 321 24.73 -20.26 14.42
N GLN A 322 25.04 -20.70 13.19
CA GLN A 322 26.30 -21.35 12.82
C GLN A 322 27.32 -20.38 12.18
N SER A 323 27.08 -19.05 12.28
CA SER A 323 27.91 -18.02 11.63
C SER A 323 28.03 -18.15 10.10
N LYS A 324 27.14 -18.89 9.47
CA LYS A 324 27.08 -19.09 8.03
C LYS A 324 25.89 -18.36 7.44
N ILE A 325 26.15 -17.37 6.58
CA ILE A 325 25.09 -16.69 5.81
C ILE A 325 24.84 -17.53 4.57
N VAL A 326 23.66 -18.18 4.50
CA VAL A 326 23.23 -18.94 3.34
C VAL A 326 22.07 -18.23 2.67
N THR A 327 22.29 -17.74 1.47
CA THR A 327 21.26 -17.13 0.63
C THR A 327 20.94 -17.99 -0.56
N GLU A 328 19.70 -18.03 -0.98
CA GLU A 328 19.23 -18.78 -2.15
C GLU A 328 18.34 -17.90 -3.04
N ASN A 329 18.60 -17.96 -4.34
CA ASN A 329 17.74 -17.37 -5.35
C ASN A 329 16.65 -18.37 -5.74
N LEU A 330 15.42 -18.15 -5.31
CA LEU A 330 14.31 -19.06 -5.58
C LEU A 330 13.82 -19.03 -7.05
N ASN A 331 14.34 -18.15 -7.88
CA ASN A 331 14.04 -18.10 -9.31
C ASN A 331 14.90 -19.08 -10.15
N THR A 332 15.40 -20.15 -9.56
CA THR A 332 16.10 -21.22 -10.26
C THR A 332 15.21 -22.46 -10.38
N LYS A 333 15.48 -23.35 -11.37
CA LYS A 333 14.65 -24.54 -11.62
C LYS A 333 14.66 -25.55 -10.46
N GLU A 334 15.72 -25.57 -9.66
CA GLU A 334 15.93 -26.53 -8.56
C GLU A 334 15.58 -25.93 -7.19
N ALA A 335 15.27 -24.63 -7.13
CA ALA A 335 14.99 -23.97 -5.87
C ALA A 335 13.63 -24.41 -5.30
N PRO A 336 13.53 -24.57 -3.96
CA PRO A 336 12.29 -24.88 -3.30
C PRO A 336 11.31 -23.72 -3.41
N LYS A 337 10.01 -24.02 -3.50
CA LYS A 337 8.96 -23.00 -3.49
C LYS A 337 8.65 -22.54 -2.06
N ILE A 338 8.13 -21.33 -1.93
CA ILE A 338 7.56 -20.84 -0.71
C ILE A 338 6.17 -21.47 -0.54
N ILE A 339 5.92 -22.07 0.63
CA ILE A 339 4.62 -22.69 0.95
C ILE A 339 3.76 -21.83 1.88
N THR A 340 4.37 -20.94 2.65
CA THR A 340 3.64 -19.99 3.51
C THR A 340 4.51 -18.80 3.87
N SER A 341 3.90 -17.65 4.08
CA SER A 341 4.45 -16.55 4.87
C SER A 341 4.14 -16.81 6.33
N VAL A 342 5.11 -16.67 7.19
CA VAL A 342 5.01 -16.90 8.64
C VAL A 342 4.73 -15.59 9.35
#